data_c8e30f77ba0f0268dac04a4cce899c56
#
_entry.id   c8e30f77ba0f0268dac04a4cce899c56
#
_cell.length_a   1.000
_cell.length_b   1.000
_cell.length_c   1.000
_cell.angle_alpha   90.00
_cell.angle_beta   90.00
_cell.angle_gamma   90.00
#
_symmetry.space_group_name_H-M   'P 1'
#
loop_
_entity.id
_entity.type
_entity.pdbx_description
1 polymer ?
#
loop_
_entity_poly.entity_id
_entity_poly.type
_entity_poly.pdbx_seq_one_letter_code
_entity_poly.pdbx_strand_id
1 'polypeptide(L)'
;MLRIIKDKLNSNMGKDVIWTFSLQIVIMVCLFGTNKIISNRLSIDDFGQYNVIKRSVQVLSSIMLAGVGIALPRYIPLYKNNTPPRKIKPLLSASLIYVLAISLIVLLSCMIFSDQLHSIIIGKDNNLKLYHIALAYAFILALAQFLYAYYRGIGNFKIYNGVQLIIQIALVVPLIILPILTITKVFFYWGIITLTLVVIYLGKIIYDNSLLSFTRKELSATKSDLGTIVKYSSSRLVADFFLFSLSAFPLIYISNFGGLQHTAFFSVGITFITMTTPIFSFMGIILLPYVSKAIVSEKLEDAQVFIRKLAIIYFATAIVATIILYIFIQPLTTLFFASSYIAASDVSRIMILSIIPQSIYLLYRNPIDAISVVPYNIVILGVCLASIVISFALSSTLTQFAFAYLAVSMLQGILSWLTWKILSSNYLKRR
;
A
#
# COMPACT_ATOMS: atom_id res chain seq x y z
N MET A 1 -5.73 21.49 22.69
CA MET A 1 -5.65 20.56 21.55
C MET A 1 -5.79 21.28 20.20
N LEU A 2 -6.88 22.01 19.93
CA LEU A 2 -7.10 22.75 18.69
C LEU A 2 -6.00 23.80 18.40
N ARG A 3 -5.49 24.51 19.42
CA ARG A 3 -4.40 25.48 19.27
C ARG A 3 -3.08 24.83 18.83
N ILE A 4 -2.71 23.69 19.43
CA ILE A 4 -1.50 22.93 19.06
C ILE A 4 -1.61 22.36 17.64
N ILE A 5 -2.80 21.93 17.24
CA ILE A 5 -3.08 21.47 15.86
C ILE A 5 -3.00 22.66 14.91
N LYS A 6 -3.58 23.81 15.25
CA LYS A 6 -3.57 25.04 14.43
C LYS A 6 -2.15 25.60 14.26
N ASP A 7 -1.35 25.62 15.32
CA ASP A 7 0.05 26.10 15.26
C ASP A 7 0.94 25.15 14.44
N LYS A 8 0.72 23.83 14.55
CA LYS A 8 1.37 22.83 13.69
C LYS A 8 0.90 22.88 12.24
N LEU A 9 -0.38 23.16 11.97
CA LEU A 9 -0.92 23.30 10.61
C LEU A 9 -0.41 24.56 9.90
N ASN A 10 -0.10 25.62 10.65
CA ASN A 10 0.48 26.85 10.12
C ASN A 10 2.01 26.76 9.88
N SER A 11 2.66 25.72 10.40
CA SER A 11 4.06 25.44 10.10
C SER A 11 4.25 24.98 8.64
N ASN A 12 5.46 25.09 8.08
CA ASN A 12 5.77 24.56 6.75
C ASN A 12 5.42 23.08 6.64
N MET A 13 5.63 22.30 7.70
CA MET A 13 5.24 20.90 7.78
C MET A 13 3.72 20.71 7.72
N GLY A 14 2.95 21.59 8.36
CA GLY A 14 1.48 21.56 8.29
C GLY A 14 0.94 21.87 6.90
N LYS A 15 1.55 22.83 6.20
CA LYS A 15 1.19 23.15 4.81
C LYS A 15 1.47 21.98 3.87
N ASP A 16 2.61 21.30 4.01
CA ASP A 16 2.94 20.10 3.23
C ASP A 16 1.95 18.96 3.49
N VAL A 17 1.49 18.85 4.73
CA VAL A 17 0.48 17.87 5.16
C VAL A 17 -0.88 18.15 4.50
N ILE A 18 -1.37 19.39 4.55
CA ILE A 18 -2.63 19.80 3.91
C ILE A 18 -2.54 19.60 2.38
N TRP A 19 -1.42 20.02 1.79
CA TRP A 19 -1.16 19.84 0.36
C TRP A 19 -1.19 18.36 -0.05
N THR A 20 -0.49 17.51 0.72
CA THR A 20 -0.49 16.06 0.50
C THR A 20 -1.90 15.48 0.58
N PHE A 21 -2.68 15.86 1.59
CA PHE A 21 -4.05 15.39 1.76
C PHE A 21 -4.96 15.82 0.60
N SER A 22 -4.87 17.07 0.17
CA SER A 22 -5.65 17.59 -0.97
C SER A 22 -5.33 16.84 -2.26
N LEU A 23 -4.05 16.56 -2.53
CA LEU A 23 -3.64 15.80 -3.71
C LEU A 23 -4.06 14.33 -3.63
N GLN A 24 -4.05 13.72 -2.44
CA GLN A 24 -4.56 12.35 -2.27
C GLN A 24 -6.06 12.25 -2.57
N ILE A 25 -6.86 13.28 -2.27
CA ILE A 25 -8.28 13.33 -2.67
C ILE A 25 -8.39 13.34 -4.20
N VAL A 26 -7.59 14.15 -4.90
CA VAL A 26 -7.60 14.19 -6.37
C VAL A 26 -7.18 12.83 -6.96
N ILE A 27 -6.14 12.21 -6.42
CA ILE A 27 -5.71 10.86 -6.82
C ILE A 27 -6.85 9.84 -6.62
N MET A 28 -7.57 9.94 -5.52
CA MET A 28 -8.72 9.09 -5.23
C MET A 28 -9.85 9.29 -6.26
N VAL A 29 -10.16 10.53 -6.63
CA VAL A 29 -11.14 10.84 -7.69
C VAL A 29 -10.70 10.23 -9.03
N CYS A 30 -9.41 10.33 -9.38
CA CYS A 30 -8.88 9.69 -10.59
C CYS A 30 -9.02 8.16 -10.55
N LEU A 31 -8.76 7.53 -9.39
CA LEU A 31 -8.95 6.08 -9.21
C LEU A 31 -10.41 5.66 -9.41
N PHE A 32 -11.37 6.47 -8.94
CA PHE A 32 -12.79 6.21 -9.20
C PHE A 32 -13.15 6.38 -10.67
N GLY A 33 -12.69 7.46 -11.30
CA GLY A 33 -12.84 7.65 -12.74
C GLY A 33 -12.29 6.45 -13.53
N THR A 34 -11.11 5.97 -13.14
CA THR A 34 -10.51 4.74 -13.71
C THR A 34 -11.44 3.53 -13.56
N ASN A 35 -11.93 3.25 -12.35
CA ASN A 35 -12.81 2.12 -12.10
C ASN A 35 -14.14 2.27 -12.89
N LYS A 36 -14.71 3.48 -12.93
CA LYS A 36 -15.94 3.76 -13.72
C LYS A 36 -15.74 3.49 -15.20
N ILE A 37 -14.65 3.98 -15.79
CA ILE A 37 -14.37 3.79 -17.21
C ILE A 37 -14.14 2.31 -17.51
N ILE A 38 -13.31 1.64 -16.71
CA ILE A 38 -12.98 0.23 -16.95
C ILE A 38 -14.22 -0.65 -16.78
N SER A 39 -15.02 -0.45 -15.73
CA SER A 39 -16.22 -1.24 -15.47
C SER A 39 -17.33 -1.04 -16.53
N ASN A 40 -17.38 0.12 -17.21
CA ASN A 40 -18.31 0.37 -18.31
C ASN A 40 -17.82 -0.18 -19.66
N ARG A 41 -16.51 -0.41 -19.82
CA ARG A 41 -15.88 -0.77 -21.09
C ARG A 41 -15.44 -2.21 -21.18
N LEU A 42 -15.32 -2.90 -20.06
CA LEU A 42 -15.01 -4.33 -19.98
C LEU A 42 -16.25 -5.12 -19.58
N SER A 43 -16.28 -6.40 -19.91
CA SER A 43 -17.27 -7.33 -19.36
C SER A 43 -17.09 -7.48 -17.84
N ILE A 44 -18.07 -8.01 -17.13
CA ILE A 44 -17.98 -8.25 -15.67
C ILE A 44 -16.81 -9.21 -15.39
N ASP A 45 -16.63 -10.25 -16.18
CA ASP A 45 -15.57 -11.23 -16.03
C ASP A 45 -14.20 -10.60 -16.29
N ASP A 46 -14.05 -9.82 -17.35
CA ASP A 46 -12.82 -9.09 -17.63
C ASP A 46 -12.47 -8.09 -16.50
N PHE A 47 -13.47 -7.44 -15.92
CA PHE A 47 -13.25 -6.57 -14.77
C PHE A 47 -12.80 -7.35 -13.52
N GLY A 48 -13.35 -8.55 -13.32
CA GLY A 48 -12.87 -9.49 -12.28
C GLY A 48 -11.41 -9.85 -12.48
N GLN A 49 -11.05 -10.28 -13.68
CA GLN A 49 -9.67 -10.61 -14.05
C GLN A 49 -8.73 -9.40 -13.94
N TYR A 50 -9.14 -8.23 -14.40
CA TYR A 50 -8.40 -6.98 -14.23
C TYR A 50 -8.04 -6.73 -12.76
N ASN A 51 -8.99 -6.92 -11.84
CA ASN A 51 -8.75 -6.70 -10.41
C ASN A 51 -7.81 -7.74 -9.80
N VAL A 52 -7.88 -9.01 -10.22
CA VAL A 52 -6.91 -10.05 -9.83
C VAL A 52 -5.50 -9.62 -10.24
N ILE A 53 -5.31 -9.31 -11.52
CA ILE A 53 -4.00 -8.92 -12.06
C ILE A 53 -3.47 -7.66 -11.36
N LYS A 54 -4.31 -6.65 -11.18
CA LYS A 54 -3.96 -5.41 -10.48
C LYS A 54 -3.42 -5.68 -9.07
N ARG A 55 -4.06 -6.57 -8.32
CA ARG A 55 -3.62 -6.94 -6.96
C ARG A 55 -2.38 -7.81 -6.97
N SER A 56 -2.28 -8.76 -7.87
CA SER A 56 -1.08 -9.58 -8.06
C SER A 56 0.14 -8.73 -8.41
N VAL A 57 -0.01 -7.79 -9.35
CA VAL A 57 1.01 -6.80 -9.70
C VAL A 57 1.43 -5.96 -8.49
N GLN A 58 0.49 -5.57 -7.64
CA GLN A 58 0.77 -4.81 -6.42
C GLN A 58 1.59 -5.62 -5.40
N VAL A 59 1.26 -6.90 -5.21
CA VAL A 59 2.05 -7.83 -4.36
C VAL A 59 3.45 -7.99 -4.92
N LEU A 60 3.57 -8.33 -6.21
CA LEU A 60 4.87 -8.51 -6.86
C LEU A 60 5.73 -7.25 -6.79
N SER A 61 5.16 -6.08 -7.06
CA SER A 61 5.91 -4.82 -6.98
C SER A 61 6.37 -4.51 -5.55
N SER A 62 5.61 -4.88 -4.53
CA SER A 62 6.02 -4.72 -3.13
C SER A 62 7.18 -5.64 -2.74
N ILE A 63 7.18 -6.89 -3.24
CA ILE A 63 8.30 -7.83 -3.05
C ILE A 63 9.55 -7.30 -3.77
N MET A 64 9.41 -6.85 -5.02
CA MET A 64 10.50 -6.30 -5.83
C MET A 64 11.10 -5.03 -5.20
N LEU A 65 10.29 -4.18 -4.57
CA LEU A 65 10.76 -3.01 -3.82
C LEU A 65 11.55 -3.40 -2.56
N ALA A 66 11.38 -4.62 -2.09
CA ALA A 66 12.18 -5.24 -1.04
C ALA A 66 12.25 -4.44 0.29
N GLY A 67 11.17 -3.75 0.69
CA GLY A 67 11.11 -2.93 1.91
C GLY A 67 11.87 -1.60 1.84
N VAL A 68 12.51 -1.28 0.71
CA VAL A 68 13.25 -0.03 0.50
C VAL A 68 12.31 1.19 0.56
N GLY A 69 11.03 0.99 0.28
CA GLY A 69 9.98 2.00 0.42
C GLY A 69 9.89 2.65 1.81
N ILE A 70 10.32 1.94 2.86
CA ILE A 70 10.38 2.44 4.24
C ILE A 70 11.81 2.79 4.64
N ALA A 71 12.80 2.07 4.11
CA ALA A 71 14.20 2.27 4.45
C ALA A 71 14.72 3.64 4.02
N LEU A 72 14.50 4.06 2.76
CA LEU A 72 14.99 5.35 2.27
C LEU A 72 14.44 6.55 3.06
N PRO A 73 13.12 6.67 3.33
CA PRO A 73 12.58 7.75 4.14
C PRO A 73 13.14 7.78 5.57
N ARG A 74 13.61 6.66 6.10
CA ARG A 74 14.24 6.58 7.41
C ARG A 74 15.71 6.98 7.37
N TYR A 75 16.50 6.40 6.45
CA TYR A 75 17.95 6.56 6.48
C TYR A 75 18.46 7.84 5.82
N ILE A 76 17.78 8.39 4.81
CA ILE A 76 18.20 9.63 4.17
C ILE A 76 18.27 10.80 5.18
N PRO A 77 17.24 11.07 6.01
CA PRO A 77 17.33 12.10 7.04
C PRO A 77 18.43 11.82 8.07
N LEU A 78 18.59 10.55 8.48
CA LEU A 78 19.64 10.18 9.43
C LEU A 78 21.04 10.49 8.88
N TYR A 79 21.29 10.21 7.58
CA TYR A 79 22.58 10.48 6.95
C TYR A 79 22.84 11.98 6.82
N LYS A 80 21.82 12.78 6.51
CA LYS A 80 21.94 14.24 6.42
C LYS A 80 22.21 14.91 7.78
N ASN A 81 21.62 14.36 8.84
CA ASN A 81 21.68 14.93 10.21
C ASN A 81 22.85 14.37 11.03
N ASN A 82 23.64 13.44 10.52
CA ASN A 82 24.85 12.97 11.20
C ASN A 82 25.90 14.10 11.30
N THR A 83 26.73 14.02 12.31
CA THR A 83 27.84 14.95 12.52
C THR A 83 29.15 14.18 12.45
N PRO A 84 29.97 14.26 11.37
CA PRO A 84 29.70 15.01 10.13
C PRO A 84 28.62 14.36 9.23
N PRO A 85 27.95 15.18 8.37
CA PRO A 85 26.93 14.64 7.46
C PRO A 85 27.51 13.57 6.53
N ARG A 86 26.78 12.46 6.37
CA ARG A 86 27.15 11.38 5.45
C ARG A 86 26.59 11.68 4.05
N LYS A 87 27.37 11.36 3.02
CA LYS A 87 26.86 11.39 1.65
C LYS A 87 25.74 10.37 1.46
N ILE A 88 24.64 10.78 0.83
CA ILE A 88 23.49 9.88 0.56
C ILE A 88 23.72 8.99 -0.66
N LYS A 89 24.71 9.30 -1.51
CA LYS A 89 25.03 8.57 -2.74
C LYS A 89 25.28 7.08 -2.52
N PRO A 90 26.14 6.62 -1.58
CA PRO A 90 26.35 5.21 -1.32
C PRO A 90 25.06 4.49 -0.89
N LEU A 91 24.24 5.12 -0.05
CA LEU A 91 22.95 4.60 0.41
C LEU A 91 21.96 4.42 -0.76
N LEU A 92 21.85 5.41 -1.66
CA LEU A 92 20.98 5.34 -2.83
C LEU A 92 21.43 4.25 -3.79
N SER A 93 22.73 4.17 -4.07
CA SER A 93 23.29 3.12 -4.92
C SER A 93 23.06 1.73 -4.35
N ALA A 94 23.32 1.54 -3.06
CA ALA A 94 23.06 0.28 -2.36
C ALA A 94 21.58 -0.11 -2.44
N SER A 95 20.68 0.84 -2.21
CA SER A 95 19.23 0.62 -2.27
C SER A 95 18.76 0.27 -3.69
N LEU A 96 19.27 0.95 -4.71
CA LEU A 96 18.93 0.66 -6.10
C LEU A 96 19.43 -0.71 -6.54
N ILE A 97 20.70 -1.05 -6.20
CA ILE A 97 21.28 -2.38 -6.47
C ILE A 97 20.44 -3.47 -5.80
N TYR A 98 20.02 -3.26 -4.55
CA TYR A 98 19.21 -4.23 -3.82
C TYR A 98 17.82 -4.43 -4.47
N VAL A 99 17.13 -3.36 -4.85
CA VAL A 99 15.84 -3.44 -5.55
C VAL A 99 15.99 -4.15 -6.89
N LEU A 100 17.02 -3.83 -7.68
CA LEU A 100 17.25 -4.48 -8.97
C LEU A 100 17.59 -5.97 -8.81
N ALA A 101 18.41 -6.34 -7.82
CA ALA A 101 18.76 -7.73 -7.55
C ALA A 101 17.53 -8.56 -7.13
N ILE A 102 16.73 -8.06 -6.19
CA ILE A 102 15.50 -8.75 -5.76
C ILE A 102 14.48 -8.81 -6.91
N SER A 103 14.33 -7.72 -7.69
CA SER A 103 13.45 -7.72 -8.86
C SER A 103 13.87 -8.76 -9.89
N LEU A 104 15.16 -8.90 -10.14
CA LEU A 104 15.68 -9.91 -11.06
C LEU A 104 15.39 -11.33 -10.57
N ILE A 105 15.62 -11.60 -9.27
CA ILE A 105 15.30 -12.89 -8.66
C ILE A 105 13.81 -13.20 -8.80
N VAL A 106 12.92 -12.24 -8.50
CA VAL A 106 11.47 -12.43 -8.61
C VAL A 106 11.06 -12.66 -10.06
N LEU A 107 11.59 -11.88 -11.02
CA LEU A 107 11.29 -12.06 -12.44
C LEU A 107 11.74 -13.44 -12.95
N LEU A 108 12.97 -13.84 -12.63
CA LEU A 108 13.48 -15.17 -13.01
C LEU A 108 12.65 -16.29 -12.38
N SER A 109 12.28 -16.17 -11.10
CA SER A 109 11.40 -17.13 -10.44
C SER A 109 10.04 -17.21 -11.12
N CYS A 110 9.44 -16.07 -11.47
CA CYS A 110 8.16 -16.03 -12.21
C CYS A 110 8.27 -16.62 -13.62
N MET A 111 9.42 -16.51 -14.28
CA MET A 111 9.66 -17.11 -15.58
C MET A 111 9.86 -18.64 -15.48
N ILE A 112 10.63 -19.11 -14.50
CA ILE A 112 10.89 -20.54 -14.27
C ILE A 112 9.62 -21.29 -13.87
N PHE A 113 8.82 -20.68 -12.99
CA PHE A 113 7.57 -21.26 -12.49
C PHE A 113 6.34 -20.68 -13.19
N SER A 114 6.46 -20.33 -14.49
CA SER A 114 5.40 -19.65 -15.25
C SER A 114 4.10 -20.44 -15.25
N ASP A 115 4.15 -21.76 -15.43
CA ASP A 115 2.97 -22.63 -15.53
C ASP A 115 2.13 -22.63 -14.24
N GLN A 116 2.79 -22.63 -13.09
CA GLN A 116 2.12 -22.60 -11.78
C GLN A 116 1.64 -21.18 -11.41
N LEU A 117 2.48 -20.17 -11.67
CA LEU A 117 2.18 -18.80 -11.26
C LEU A 117 1.24 -18.08 -12.23
N HIS A 118 1.19 -18.50 -13.48
CA HIS A 118 0.28 -17.94 -14.46
C HIS A 118 -1.18 -18.02 -13.98
N SER A 119 -1.63 -19.19 -13.56
CA SER A 119 -2.99 -19.40 -13.06
C SER A 119 -3.30 -18.58 -11.78
N ILE A 120 -2.28 -18.29 -10.96
CA ILE A 120 -2.41 -17.47 -9.74
C ILE A 120 -2.51 -15.98 -10.09
N ILE A 121 -1.70 -15.50 -11.03
CA ILE A 121 -1.57 -14.07 -11.35
C ILE A 121 -2.67 -13.61 -12.31
N ILE A 122 -3.03 -14.44 -13.29
CA ILE A 122 -3.97 -14.08 -14.36
C ILE A 122 -5.33 -14.77 -14.19
N GLY A 123 -5.39 -15.89 -13.45
CA GLY A 123 -6.53 -16.76 -13.39
C GLY A 123 -6.50 -17.83 -14.50
N LYS A 124 -7.65 -18.45 -14.76
CA LYS A 124 -7.74 -19.62 -15.69
C LYS A 124 -7.47 -19.29 -17.17
N ASP A 125 -7.29 -18.05 -17.55
CA ASP A 125 -7.01 -17.64 -18.91
C ASP A 125 -5.55 -17.90 -19.30
N ASN A 126 -5.33 -18.62 -20.40
CA ASN A 126 -3.99 -18.99 -20.89
C ASN A 126 -3.30 -17.87 -21.70
N ASN A 127 -3.45 -16.60 -21.28
CA ASN A 127 -2.88 -15.44 -21.98
C ASN A 127 -1.45 -15.11 -21.51
N LEU A 128 -0.46 -15.88 -21.99
CA LEU A 128 0.96 -15.66 -21.68
C LEU A 128 1.45 -14.24 -21.97
N LYS A 129 0.91 -13.58 -23.00
CA LYS A 129 1.25 -12.18 -23.31
C LYS A 129 0.84 -11.26 -22.18
N LEU A 130 -0.35 -11.44 -21.62
CA LEU A 130 -0.85 -10.65 -20.50
C LEU A 130 -0.03 -10.90 -19.23
N TYR A 131 0.39 -12.15 -19.01
CA TYR A 131 1.27 -12.53 -17.90
C TYR A 131 2.61 -11.78 -17.94
N HIS A 132 3.31 -11.77 -19.08
CA HIS A 132 4.58 -11.07 -19.22
C HIS A 132 4.43 -9.55 -19.09
N ILE A 133 3.32 -8.98 -19.61
CA ILE A 133 3.02 -7.55 -19.45
C ILE A 133 2.76 -7.22 -17.97
N ALA A 134 2.04 -8.06 -17.24
CA ALA A 134 1.79 -7.87 -15.81
C ALA A 134 3.09 -7.92 -14.99
N LEU A 135 4.02 -8.85 -15.29
CA LEU A 135 5.33 -8.93 -14.66
C LEU A 135 6.18 -7.69 -14.95
N ALA A 136 6.25 -7.27 -16.21
CA ALA A 136 6.97 -6.05 -16.59
C ALA A 136 6.39 -4.82 -15.88
N TYR A 137 5.06 -4.71 -15.81
CA TYR A 137 4.41 -3.61 -15.10
C TYR A 137 4.68 -3.64 -13.60
N ALA A 138 4.72 -4.82 -12.97
CA ALA A 138 5.08 -4.96 -11.56
C ALA A 138 6.50 -4.43 -11.27
N PHE A 139 7.46 -4.74 -12.14
CA PHE A 139 8.83 -4.21 -12.04
C PHE A 139 8.87 -2.67 -12.18
N ILE A 140 8.16 -2.14 -13.19
CA ILE A 140 8.07 -0.69 -13.40
C ILE A 140 7.43 0.01 -12.20
N LEU A 141 6.39 -0.58 -11.60
CA LEU A 141 5.78 -0.06 -10.38
C LEU A 141 6.73 -0.09 -9.17
N ALA A 142 7.55 -1.13 -9.03
CA ALA A 142 8.57 -1.18 -7.98
C ALA A 142 9.56 0.00 -8.11
N LEU A 143 10.00 0.30 -9.34
CA LEU A 143 10.85 1.47 -9.60
C LEU A 143 10.12 2.80 -9.33
N ALA A 144 8.83 2.91 -9.67
CA ALA A 144 8.04 4.10 -9.33
C ALA A 144 7.92 4.27 -7.79
N GLN A 145 7.72 3.18 -7.05
CA GLN A 145 7.68 3.21 -5.58
C GLN A 145 9.05 3.57 -4.98
N PHE A 146 10.17 3.18 -5.62
CA PHE A 146 11.51 3.64 -5.24
C PHE A 146 11.65 5.16 -5.38
N LEU A 147 11.15 5.75 -6.48
CA LEU A 147 11.13 7.21 -6.65
C LEU A 147 10.34 7.89 -5.52
N TYR A 148 9.16 7.35 -5.19
CA TYR A 148 8.34 7.88 -4.09
C TYR A 148 9.08 7.81 -2.75
N ALA A 149 9.77 6.72 -2.47
CA ALA A 149 10.58 6.55 -1.27
C ALA A 149 11.72 7.56 -1.18
N TYR A 150 12.43 7.81 -2.29
CA TYR A 150 13.49 8.80 -2.38
C TYR A 150 12.98 10.22 -2.09
N TYR A 151 11.95 10.68 -2.83
CA TYR A 151 11.43 12.05 -2.66
C TYR A 151 10.84 12.27 -1.27
N ARG A 152 10.21 11.26 -0.69
CA ARG A 152 9.76 11.29 0.70
C ARG A 152 10.94 11.34 1.68
N GLY A 153 12.01 10.61 1.40
CA GLY A 153 13.24 10.60 2.21
C GLY A 153 13.98 11.93 2.24
N ILE A 154 14.05 12.64 1.10
CA ILE A 154 14.65 13.97 1.05
C ILE A 154 13.72 15.08 1.57
N GLY A 155 12.47 14.75 1.93
CA GLY A 155 11.47 15.71 2.43
C GLY A 155 10.80 16.54 1.32
N ASN A 156 10.96 16.18 0.05
CA ASN A 156 10.34 16.92 -1.05
C ASN A 156 8.94 16.37 -1.37
N PHE A 157 7.98 16.69 -0.51
CA PHE A 157 6.60 16.25 -0.64
C PHE A 157 5.88 16.83 -1.87
N LYS A 158 6.34 17.97 -2.40
CA LYS A 158 5.77 18.55 -3.62
C LYS A 158 6.04 17.65 -4.83
N ILE A 159 7.31 17.23 -5.03
CA ILE A 159 7.66 16.33 -6.13
C ILE A 159 7.06 14.93 -5.87
N TYR A 160 7.11 14.42 -4.65
CA TYR A 160 6.51 13.15 -4.26
C TYR A 160 5.04 13.05 -4.68
N ASN A 161 4.23 14.01 -4.28
CA ASN A 161 2.80 14.04 -4.60
C ASN A 161 2.56 14.37 -6.09
N GLY A 162 3.36 15.29 -6.66
CA GLY A 162 3.26 15.68 -8.07
C GLY A 162 3.47 14.52 -9.02
N VAL A 163 4.50 13.69 -8.78
CA VAL A 163 4.77 12.50 -9.61
C VAL A 163 3.63 11.48 -9.48
N GLN A 164 3.12 11.25 -8.28
CA GLN A 164 1.97 10.36 -8.09
C GLN A 164 0.74 10.85 -8.85
N LEU A 165 0.43 12.14 -8.77
CA LEU A 165 -0.71 12.74 -9.45
C LEU A 165 -0.56 12.66 -10.97
N ILE A 166 0.63 13.02 -11.50
CA ILE A 166 0.90 12.96 -12.94
C ILE A 166 0.74 11.53 -13.46
N ILE A 167 1.32 10.54 -12.77
CA ILE A 167 1.13 9.13 -13.13
C ILE A 167 -0.36 8.78 -13.12
N GLN A 168 -1.07 9.11 -12.06
CA GLN A 168 -2.48 8.74 -11.92
C GLN A 168 -3.38 9.36 -13.00
N ILE A 169 -3.15 10.63 -13.33
CA ILE A 169 -3.87 11.30 -14.42
C ILE A 169 -3.52 10.67 -15.78
N ALA A 170 -2.23 10.45 -16.01
CA ALA A 170 -1.75 9.87 -17.26
C ALA A 170 -2.28 8.44 -17.51
N LEU A 171 -2.52 7.66 -16.46
CA LEU A 171 -3.12 6.34 -16.56
C LEU A 171 -4.59 6.35 -17.00
N VAL A 172 -5.30 7.48 -16.84
CA VAL A 172 -6.69 7.64 -17.32
C VAL A 172 -6.73 7.86 -18.84
N VAL A 173 -5.70 8.49 -19.40
CA VAL A 173 -5.67 8.89 -20.82
C VAL A 173 -5.91 7.71 -21.78
N PRO A 174 -5.19 6.57 -21.71
CA PRO A 174 -5.43 5.45 -22.62
C PRO A 174 -6.82 4.83 -22.45
N LEU A 175 -7.39 4.92 -21.26
CA LEU A 175 -8.75 4.41 -21.02
C LEU A 175 -9.82 5.19 -21.77
N ILE A 176 -9.58 6.45 -22.06
CA ILE A 176 -10.52 7.33 -22.81
C ILE A 176 -10.27 7.20 -24.31
N ILE A 177 -9.00 7.21 -24.75
CA ILE A 177 -8.62 7.34 -26.16
C ILE A 177 -8.76 6.02 -26.92
N LEU A 178 -8.50 4.87 -26.29
CA LEU A 178 -8.52 3.59 -26.98
C LEU A 178 -9.95 3.22 -27.43
N PRO A 179 -10.19 2.92 -28.72
CA PRO A 179 -11.53 2.59 -29.20
C PRO A 179 -12.02 1.26 -28.65
N ILE A 180 -11.15 0.24 -28.60
CA ILE A 180 -11.42 -1.08 -28.03
C ILE A 180 -10.49 -1.27 -26.83
N LEU A 181 -11.06 -1.39 -25.63
CA LEU A 181 -10.34 -1.62 -24.40
C LEU A 181 -10.25 -3.13 -24.12
N THR A 182 -9.04 -3.63 -23.87
CA THR A 182 -8.78 -4.98 -23.39
C THR A 182 -7.84 -4.90 -22.19
N ILE A 183 -7.90 -5.89 -21.29
CA ILE A 183 -7.04 -5.93 -20.11
C ILE A 183 -5.56 -5.81 -20.51
N THR A 184 -5.16 -6.53 -21.56
CA THR A 184 -3.78 -6.49 -22.09
C THR A 184 -3.36 -5.08 -22.50
N LYS A 185 -4.23 -4.35 -23.20
CA LYS A 185 -3.94 -2.95 -23.59
C LYS A 185 -3.87 -2.03 -22.39
N VAL A 186 -4.74 -2.20 -21.39
CA VAL A 186 -4.71 -1.40 -20.15
C VAL A 186 -3.34 -1.50 -19.50
N PHE A 187 -2.88 -2.71 -19.16
CA PHE A 187 -1.60 -2.90 -18.49
C PHE A 187 -0.40 -2.52 -19.36
N PHE A 188 -0.47 -2.75 -20.66
CA PHE A 188 0.59 -2.37 -21.60
C PHE A 188 0.80 -0.84 -21.65
N TYR A 189 -0.27 -0.06 -21.86
CA TYR A 189 -0.15 1.40 -21.92
C TYR A 189 0.16 1.99 -20.55
N TRP A 190 -0.38 1.42 -19.49
CA TRP A 190 0.01 1.80 -18.13
C TRP A 190 1.50 1.56 -17.87
N GLY A 191 2.03 0.44 -18.35
CA GLY A 191 3.46 0.12 -18.30
C GLY A 191 4.30 1.17 -19.03
N ILE A 192 3.97 1.49 -20.27
CA ILE A 192 4.71 2.48 -21.08
C ILE A 192 4.69 3.87 -20.40
N ILE A 193 3.53 4.35 -20.00
CA ILE A 193 3.37 5.67 -19.37
C ILE A 193 4.18 5.74 -18.07
N THR A 194 4.03 4.73 -17.21
CA THR A 194 4.75 4.70 -15.93
C THR A 194 6.25 4.58 -16.17
N LEU A 195 6.69 3.73 -17.12
CA LEU A 195 8.10 3.59 -17.49
C LEU A 195 8.71 4.91 -17.95
N THR A 196 8.02 5.62 -18.84
CA THR A 196 8.50 6.92 -19.34
C THR A 196 8.73 7.91 -18.20
N LEU A 197 7.78 8.02 -17.29
CA LEU A 197 7.90 8.90 -16.12
C LEU A 197 9.01 8.42 -15.16
N VAL A 198 9.10 7.10 -14.93
CA VAL A 198 10.17 6.50 -14.11
C VAL A 198 11.55 6.81 -14.71
N VAL A 199 11.74 6.63 -16.00
CA VAL A 199 13.03 6.91 -16.67
C VAL A 199 13.42 8.37 -16.51
N ILE A 200 12.48 9.32 -16.71
CA ILE A 200 12.74 10.76 -16.56
C ILE A 200 13.18 11.09 -15.12
N TYR A 201 12.40 10.66 -14.13
CA TYR A 201 12.68 11.02 -12.74
C TYR A 201 13.85 10.23 -12.14
N LEU A 202 14.01 8.95 -12.50
CA LEU A 202 15.17 8.15 -12.08
C LEU A 202 16.45 8.66 -12.72
N GLY A 203 16.41 9.02 -14.02
CA GLY A 203 17.51 9.67 -14.71
C GLY A 203 17.94 10.96 -14.00
N LYS A 204 16.98 11.78 -13.57
CA LYS A 204 17.27 12.97 -12.76
C LYS A 204 17.93 12.61 -11.42
N ILE A 205 17.45 11.61 -10.69
CA ILE A 205 18.06 11.16 -9.43
C ILE A 205 19.49 10.69 -9.66
N ILE A 206 19.71 9.91 -10.72
CA ILE A 206 21.04 9.39 -11.10
C ILE A 206 22.00 10.55 -11.40
N TYR A 207 21.55 11.55 -12.15
CA TYR A 207 22.33 12.73 -12.51
C TYR A 207 22.62 13.60 -11.28
N ASP A 208 21.60 14.02 -10.55
CA ASP A 208 21.72 14.93 -9.38
C ASP A 208 22.63 14.37 -8.28
N ASN A 209 22.65 13.04 -8.11
CA ASN A 209 23.48 12.36 -7.11
C ASN A 209 24.75 11.73 -7.69
N SER A 210 25.05 11.91 -8.97
CA SER A 210 26.22 11.36 -9.66
C SER A 210 26.39 9.84 -9.44
N LEU A 211 25.28 9.06 -9.53
CA LEU A 211 25.26 7.64 -9.17
C LEU A 211 26.08 6.75 -10.10
N LEU A 212 26.50 7.25 -11.28
CA LEU A 212 27.30 6.49 -12.26
C LEU A 212 28.82 6.59 -12.04
N SER A 213 29.30 7.56 -11.24
CA SER A 213 30.74 7.77 -11.00
C SER A 213 31.11 7.36 -9.57
N PHE A 214 31.96 6.36 -9.38
CA PHE A 214 32.36 5.90 -8.06
C PHE A 214 33.85 6.07 -7.79
N THR A 215 34.19 6.57 -6.62
CA THR A 215 35.52 6.45 -6.03
C THR A 215 35.63 5.12 -5.29
N ARG A 216 36.86 4.60 -5.07
CA ARG A 216 37.07 3.37 -4.24
C ARG A 216 36.44 3.49 -2.84
N LYS A 217 36.50 4.68 -2.25
CA LYS A 217 35.94 4.97 -0.93
C LYS A 217 34.40 4.91 -0.93
N GLU A 218 33.77 5.42 -1.99
CA GLU A 218 32.31 5.35 -2.16
C GLU A 218 31.82 3.92 -2.43
N LEU A 219 32.61 3.12 -3.16
CA LEU A 219 32.27 1.71 -3.40
C LEU A 219 32.30 0.90 -2.10
N SER A 220 33.32 1.09 -1.25
CA SER A 220 33.39 0.47 0.07
C SER A 220 32.22 0.89 0.98
N ALA A 221 31.85 2.19 0.95
CA ALA A 221 30.69 2.71 1.67
C ALA A 221 29.37 2.11 1.18
N THR A 222 29.24 1.95 -0.16
CA THR A 222 28.05 1.31 -0.77
C THR A 222 27.89 -0.13 -0.31
N LYS A 223 28.98 -0.89 -0.18
CA LYS A 223 28.96 -2.27 0.33
C LYS A 223 28.50 -2.32 1.79
N SER A 224 28.98 -1.41 2.64
CA SER A 224 28.57 -1.28 4.03
C SER A 224 27.07 -0.91 4.13
N ASP A 225 26.63 0.07 3.31
CA ASP A 225 25.25 0.52 3.29
C ASP A 225 24.29 -0.55 2.75
N LEU A 226 24.76 -1.39 1.81
CA LEU A 226 23.99 -2.55 1.32
C LEU A 226 23.66 -3.51 2.47
N GLY A 227 24.62 -3.85 3.32
CA GLY A 227 24.38 -4.66 4.52
C GLY A 227 23.35 -4.04 5.45
N THR A 228 23.42 -2.72 5.66
CA THR A 228 22.47 -1.98 6.48
C THR A 228 21.05 -2.01 5.90
N ILE A 229 20.93 -1.77 4.59
CA ILE A 229 19.65 -1.81 3.86
C ILE A 229 19.06 -3.21 3.90
N VAL A 230 19.82 -4.25 3.54
CA VAL A 230 19.34 -5.64 3.56
C VAL A 230 18.83 -6.04 4.94
N LYS A 231 19.61 -5.78 5.99
CA LYS A 231 19.23 -6.12 7.38
C LYS A 231 17.93 -5.43 7.82
N TYR A 232 17.75 -4.18 7.46
CA TYR A 232 16.54 -3.43 7.84
C TYR A 232 15.34 -3.76 6.95
N SER A 233 15.55 -3.86 5.64
CA SER A 233 14.47 -4.01 4.66
C SER A 233 13.89 -5.42 4.61
N SER A 234 14.65 -6.46 4.95
CA SER A 234 14.17 -7.85 4.91
C SER A 234 12.93 -8.09 5.78
N SER A 235 12.91 -7.55 7.00
CA SER A 235 11.72 -7.66 7.86
C SER A 235 10.53 -6.87 7.32
N ARG A 236 10.78 -5.73 6.66
CA ARG A 236 9.74 -4.89 6.08
C ARG A 236 9.15 -5.51 4.80
N LEU A 237 9.96 -6.21 4.02
CA LEU A 237 9.48 -6.98 2.87
C LEU A 237 8.41 -8.00 3.29
N VAL A 238 8.64 -8.75 4.37
CA VAL A 238 7.66 -9.74 4.87
C VAL A 238 6.37 -9.05 5.32
N ALA A 239 6.48 -7.91 6.02
CA ALA A 239 5.30 -7.13 6.44
C ALA A 239 4.48 -6.62 5.25
N ASP A 240 5.15 -6.06 4.24
CA ASP A 240 4.50 -5.55 3.05
C ASP A 240 3.89 -6.69 2.23
N PHE A 241 4.57 -7.83 2.08
CA PHE A 241 4.03 -9.03 1.45
C PHE A 241 2.72 -9.48 2.13
N PHE A 242 2.70 -9.65 3.45
CA PHE A 242 1.49 -10.05 4.17
C PHE A 242 0.37 -9.01 4.02
N LEU A 243 0.69 -7.73 4.13
CA LEU A 243 -0.28 -6.64 4.01
C LEU A 243 -0.97 -6.63 2.64
N PHE A 244 -0.20 -6.71 1.56
CA PHE A 244 -0.76 -6.72 0.21
C PHE A 244 -1.45 -8.04 -0.12
N SER A 245 -0.94 -9.16 0.39
CA SER A 245 -1.56 -10.48 0.22
C SER A 245 -2.94 -10.57 0.85
N LEU A 246 -3.19 -9.90 1.98
CA LEU A 246 -4.54 -9.84 2.59
C LEU A 246 -5.60 -9.23 1.66
N SER A 247 -5.22 -8.38 0.71
CA SER A 247 -6.15 -7.82 -0.27
C SER A 247 -6.14 -8.55 -1.62
N ALA A 248 -5.05 -9.24 -1.94
CA ALA A 248 -4.90 -9.96 -3.21
C ALA A 248 -5.43 -11.40 -3.13
N PHE A 249 -5.12 -12.11 -2.03
CA PHE A 249 -5.51 -13.51 -1.83
C PHE A 249 -7.02 -13.74 -2.02
N PRO A 250 -7.92 -12.94 -1.43
CA PRO A 250 -9.36 -13.09 -1.65
C PRO A 250 -9.75 -13.11 -3.13
N LEU A 251 -9.24 -12.16 -3.91
CA LEU A 251 -9.57 -12.06 -5.33
C LEU A 251 -8.98 -13.22 -6.14
N ILE A 252 -7.74 -13.61 -5.84
CA ILE A 252 -7.09 -14.77 -6.47
C ILE A 252 -7.85 -16.05 -6.14
N TYR A 253 -8.24 -16.24 -4.88
CA TYR A 253 -8.98 -17.42 -4.46
C TYR A 253 -10.36 -17.50 -5.12
N ILE A 254 -11.15 -16.42 -5.06
CA ILE A 254 -12.48 -16.38 -5.66
C ILE A 254 -12.41 -16.57 -7.17
N SER A 255 -11.41 -15.98 -7.86
CA SER A 255 -11.26 -16.15 -9.32
C SER A 255 -11.05 -17.61 -9.74
N ASN A 256 -10.35 -18.38 -8.92
CA ASN A 256 -10.06 -19.79 -9.23
C ASN A 256 -11.19 -20.75 -8.82
N PHE A 257 -11.91 -20.45 -7.75
CA PHE A 257 -12.91 -21.36 -7.17
C PHE A 257 -14.35 -20.86 -7.30
N GLY A 258 -14.58 -19.55 -7.27
CA GLY A 258 -15.90 -18.91 -7.34
C GLY A 258 -16.25 -18.27 -8.68
N GLY A 259 -15.25 -18.08 -9.56
CA GLY A 259 -15.42 -17.47 -10.88
C GLY A 259 -15.18 -15.95 -10.92
N LEU A 260 -14.97 -15.45 -12.14
CA LEU A 260 -14.57 -14.06 -12.38
C LEU A 260 -15.68 -13.04 -12.04
N GLN A 261 -16.95 -13.39 -12.26
CA GLN A 261 -18.08 -12.52 -11.89
C GLN A 261 -18.13 -12.28 -10.38
N HIS A 262 -17.99 -13.32 -9.57
CA HIS A 262 -17.93 -13.18 -8.10
C HIS A 262 -16.69 -12.37 -7.68
N THR A 263 -15.58 -12.55 -8.36
CA THR A 263 -14.35 -11.75 -8.15
C THR A 263 -14.61 -10.28 -8.43
N ALA A 264 -15.31 -9.97 -9.53
CA ALA A 264 -15.69 -8.60 -9.86
C ALA A 264 -16.55 -7.97 -8.76
N PHE A 265 -17.58 -8.67 -8.29
CA PHE A 265 -18.46 -8.16 -7.23
C PHE A 265 -17.73 -7.99 -5.90
N PHE A 266 -16.88 -8.94 -5.52
CA PHE A 266 -16.05 -8.82 -4.31
C PHE A 266 -15.05 -7.65 -4.40
N SER A 267 -14.50 -7.39 -5.57
CA SER A 267 -13.55 -6.29 -5.81
C SER A 267 -14.19 -4.91 -5.62
N VAL A 268 -15.50 -4.77 -5.86
CA VAL A 268 -16.26 -3.55 -5.56
C VAL A 268 -16.23 -3.27 -4.06
N GLY A 269 -16.50 -4.28 -3.23
CA GLY A 269 -16.43 -4.16 -1.76
C GLY A 269 -15.03 -3.75 -1.27
N ILE A 270 -13.97 -4.42 -1.78
CA ILE A 270 -12.58 -4.03 -1.46
C ILE A 270 -12.31 -2.58 -1.87
N THR A 271 -12.84 -2.13 -3.00
CA THR A 271 -12.65 -0.75 -3.46
C THR A 271 -13.26 0.24 -2.48
N PHE A 272 -14.47 0.03 -2.01
CA PHE A 272 -15.09 0.90 -1.00
C PHE A 272 -14.32 0.93 0.32
N ILE A 273 -13.79 -0.19 0.78
CA ILE A 273 -12.95 -0.24 1.98
C ILE A 273 -11.65 0.55 1.77
N THR A 274 -10.98 0.34 0.64
CA THR A 274 -9.70 1.02 0.35
C THR A 274 -9.85 2.52 0.16
N MET A 275 -11.04 3.02 -0.21
CA MET A 275 -11.34 4.46 -0.26
C MET A 275 -11.18 5.15 1.10
N THR A 276 -11.51 4.47 2.18
CA THR A 276 -11.45 5.06 3.53
C THR A 276 -10.04 5.02 4.12
N THR A 277 -9.15 4.19 3.56
CA THR A 277 -7.78 4.00 4.08
C THR A 277 -6.98 5.30 4.20
N PRO A 278 -6.99 6.25 3.23
CA PRO A 278 -6.27 7.52 3.36
C PRO A 278 -6.70 8.34 4.57
N ILE A 279 -7.98 8.31 4.94
CA ILE A 279 -8.54 9.05 6.09
C ILE A 279 -7.82 8.62 7.38
N PHE A 280 -7.58 7.32 7.54
CA PHE A 280 -6.99 6.73 8.73
C PHE A 280 -5.46 6.64 8.67
N SER A 281 -4.87 6.39 7.51
CA SER A 281 -3.42 6.21 7.37
C SER A 281 -2.63 7.51 7.54
N PHE A 282 -3.25 8.64 7.26
CA PHE A 282 -2.62 9.96 7.34
C PHE A 282 -2.07 10.30 8.73
N MET A 283 -2.82 10.02 9.79
CA MET A 283 -2.36 10.24 11.17
C MET A 283 -1.18 9.36 11.56
N GLY A 284 -1.00 8.20 10.89
CA GLY A 284 0.13 7.31 11.13
C GLY A 284 1.49 7.98 10.88
N ILE A 285 1.56 8.93 9.94
CA ILE A 285 2.76 9.69 9.64
C ILE A 285 3.19 10.54 10.85
N ILE A 286 2.22 11.04 11.63
CA ILE A 286 2.46 11.88 12.81
C ILE A 286 2.68 11.01 14.06
N LEU A 287 1.95 9.88 14.18
CA LEU A 287 1.97 9.03 15.37
C LEU A 287 3.33 8.36 15.59
N LEU A 288 3.97 7.85 14.55
CA LEU A 288 5.24 7.15 14.67
C LEU A 288 6.33 8.03 15.33
N PRO A 289 6.66 9.24 14.82
CA PRO A 289 7.66 10.10 15.45
C PRO A 289 7.20 10.65 16.80
N TYR A 290 5.90 10.87 17.00
CA TYR A 290 5.36 11.35 18.26
C TYR A 290 5.57 10.33 19.39
N VAL A 291 5.23 9.07 19.18
CA VAL A 291 5.42 7.99 20.16
C VAL A 291 6.91 7.73 20.40
N SER A 292 7.71 7.69 19.33
CA SER A 292 9.17 7.52 19.46
C SER A 292 9.81 8.62 20.32
N LYS A 293 9.38 9.86 20.13
CA LYS A 293 9.85 10.99 20.95
C LYS A 293 9.35 10.88 22.40
N ALA A 294 8.10 10.48 22.61
CA ALA A 294 7.52 10.30 23.94
C ALA A 294 8.26 9.21 24.74
N ILE A 295 8.73 8.16 24.08
CA ILE A 295 9.55 7.11 24.70
C ILE A 295 10.89 7.69 25.19
N VAL A 296 11.59 8.46 24.35
CA VAL A 296 12.88 9.07 24.69
C VAL A 296 12.74 10.14 25.78
N SER A 297 11.66 10.93 25.75
CA SER A 297 11.40 12.01 26.74
C SER A 297 10.66 11.53 27.99
N GLU A 298 10.49 10.22 28.19
CA GLU A 298 9.82 9.61 29.34
C GLU A 298 8.34 10.00 29.54
N LYS A 299 7.68 10.47 28.48
CA LYS A 299 6.28 10.93 28.48
C LYS A 299 5.33 9.95 27.79
N LEU A 300 5.56 8.64 27.96
CA LEU A 300 4.73 7.61 27.29
C LEU A 300 3.26 7.64 27.79
N GLU A 301 3.01 7.99 29.04
CA GLU A 301 1.65 8.15 29.59
C GLU A 301 0.86 9.21 28.83
N ASP A 302 1.47 10.38 28.58
CA ASP A 302 0.85 11.44 27.77
C ASP A 302 0.53 10.96 26.36
N ALA A 303 1.44 10.16 25.77
CA ALA A 303 1.23 9.55 24.46
C ALA A 303 0.08 8.53 24.47
N GLN A 304 -0.05 7.72 25.52
CA GLN A 304 -1.18 6.79 25.67
C GLN A 304 -2.51 7.53 25.77
N VAL A 305 -2.59 8.60 26.58
CA VAL A 305 -3.79 9.43 26.69
C VAL A 305 -4.15 10.05 25.34
N PHE A 306 -3.15 10.54 24.61
CA PHE A 306 -3.37 11.08 23.26
C PHE A 306 -3.88 10.02 22.28
N ILE A 307 -3.25 8.84 22.23
CA ILE A 307 -3.67 7.73 21.36
C ILE A 307 -5.09 7.27 21.72
N ARG A 308 -5.43 7.20 23.02
CA ARG A 308 -6.80 6.85 23.46
C ARG A 308 -7.84 7.84 22.97
N LYS A 309 -7.57 9.15 23.04
CA LYS A 309 -8.45 10.19 22.49
C LYS A 309 -8.58 10.06 20.97
N LEU A 310 -7.48 9.78 20.29
CA LEU A 310 -7.46 9.59 18.85
C LEU A 310 -8.23 8.31 18.45
N ALA A 311 -8.15 7.24 19.25
CA ALA A 311 -8.92 6.03 19.03
C ALA A 311 -10.43 6.27 19.02
N ILE A 312 -10.93 7.14 19.91
CA ILE A 312 -12.35 7.53 19.92
C ILE A 312 -12.72 8.25 18.62
N ILE A 313 -11.88 9.17 18.16
CA ILE A 313 -12.10 9.90 16.90
C ILE A 313 -12.07 8.93 15.70
N TYR A 314 -11.11 8.01 15.64
CA TYR A 314 -11.03 7.00 14.58
C TYR A 314 -12.26 6.10 14.55
N PHE A 315 -12.67 5.62 15.72
CA PHE A 315 -13.83 4.76 15.84
C PHE A 315 -15.12 5.50 15.42
N ALA A 316 -15.32 6.72 15.90
CA ALA A 316 -16.47 7.55 15.51
C ALA A 316 -16.47 7.84 14.00
N THR A 317 -15.33 8.24 13.43
CA THR A 317 -15.19 8.50 11.99
C THR A 317 -15.43 7.23 11.17
N ALA A 318 -14.93 6.07 11.64
CA ALA A 318 -15.14 4.79 10.97
C ALA A 318 -16.63 4.39 10.98
N ILE A 319 -17.32 4.57 12.11
CA ILE A 319 -18.77 4.31 12.20
C ILE A 319 -19.54 5.21 11.23
N VAL A 320 -19.26 6.52 11.25
CA VAL A 320 -19.93 7.48 10.36
C VAL A 320 -19.68 7.12 8.90
N ALA A 321 -18.42 6.86 8.52
CA ALA A 321 -18.09 6.44 7.16
C ALA A 321 -18.80 5.14 6.76
N THR A 322 -18.83 4.16 7.67
CA THR A 322 -19.53 2.89 7.43
C THR A 322 -21.03 3.08 7.26
N ILE A 323 -21.68 3.91 8.09
CA ILE A 323 -23.11 4.20 7.99
C ILE A 323 -23.45 4.90 6.67
N ILE A 324 -22.66 5.91 6.29
CA ILE A 324 -22.85 6.62 5.02
C ILE A 324 -22.72 5.66 3.85
N LEU A 325 -21.64 4.85 3.82
CA LEU A 325 -21.43 3.89 2.74
C LEU A 325 -22.52 2.82 2.73
N TYR A 326 -22.98 2.35 3.90
CA TYR A 326 -24.04 1.33 4.03
C TYR A 326 -25.37 1.81 3.44
N ILE A 327 -25.78 3.04 3.77
CA ILE A 327 -27.04 3.64 3.28
C ILE A 327 -26.94 3.92 1.79
N PHE A 328 -25.84 4.50 1.34
CA PHE A 328 -25.67 4.96 -0.03
C PHE A 328 -24.94 3.95 -0.94
N ILE A 329 -24.80 2.68 -0.54
CA ILE A 329 -23.99 1.70 -1.29
C ILE A 329 -24.48 1.52 -2.74
N GLN A 330 -25.80 1.45 -2.97
CA GLN A 330 -26.35 1.27 -4.31
C GLN A 330 -26.11 2.48 -5.20
N PRO A 331 -26.50 3.72 -4.83
CA PRO A 331 -26.18 4.90 -5.64
C PRO A 331 -24.68 5.12 -5.82
N LEU A 332 -23.84 4.80 -4.82
CA LEU A 332 -22.39 4.88 -4.95
C LEU A 332 -21.85 3.81 -5.90
N THR A 333 -22.41 2.61 -5.88
CA THR A 333 -22.02 1.56 -6.82
C THR A 333 -22.33 1.97 -8.26
N THR A 334 -23.50 2.52 -8.53
CA THR A 334 -23.84 3.02 -9.87
C THR A 334 -23.07 4.28 -10.29
N LEU A 335 -22.66 5.10 -9.32
CA LEU A 335 -21.83 6.27 -9.57
C LEU A 335 -20.40 5.89 -10.00
N PHE A 336 -19.76 4.95 -9.26
CA PHE A 336 -18.34 4.60 -9.42
C PHE A 336 -18.08 3.38 -10.30
N PHE A 337 -19.12 2.61 -10.64
CA PHE A 337 -19.06 1.43 -11.51
C PHE A 337 -20.22 1.45 -12.51
N ALA A 338 -20.24 0.51 -13.44
CA ALA A 338 -21.37 0.32 -14.34
C ALA A 338 -22.62 -0.13 -13.56
N SER A 339 -23.81 0.13 -14.11
CA SER A 339 -25.09 -0.27 -13.49
C SER A 339 -25.22 -1.78 -13.28
N SER A 340 -24.55 -2.59 -14.12
CA SER A 340 -24.49 -4.05 -13.98
C SER A 340 -23.85 -4.53 -12.65
N TYR A 341 -23.13 -3.67 -11.93
CA TYR A 341 -22.51 -3.99 -10.64
C TYR A 341 -23.44 -3.74 -9.44
N ILE A 342 -24.69 -3.39 -9.65
CA ILE A 342 -25.66 -3.16 -8.55
C ILE A 342 -25.80 -4.41 -7.65
N ALA A 343 -25.70 -5.60 -8.23
CA ALA A 343 -25.70 -6.87 -7.49
C ALA A 343 -24.52 -7.02 -6.50
N ALA A 344 -23.42 -6.30 -6.71
CA ALA A 344 -22.31 -6.28 -5.77
C ALA A 344 -22.63 -5.51 -4.47
N SER A 345 -23.72 -4.74 -4.44
CA SER A 345 -24.08 -3.91 -3.28
C SER A 345 -24.33 -4.72 -2.02
N ASP A 346 -24.94 -5.91 -2.13
CA ASP A 346 -25.29 -6.74 -0.95
C ASP A 346 -24.03 -7.31 -0.29
N VAL A 347 -23.09 -7.80 -1.11
CA VAL A 347 -21.79 -8.27 -0.62
C VAL A 347 -20.97 -7.10 -0.07
N SER A 348 -20.99 -5.95 -0.76
CA SER A 348 -20.28 -4.75 -0.32
C SER A 348 -20.80 -4.22 1.01
N ARG A 349 -22.11 -4.33 1.32
CA ARG A 349 -22.67 -3.96 2.62
C ARG A 349 -22.04 -4.74 3.78
N ILE A 350 -21.78 -6.04 3.60
CA ILE A 350 -21.08 -6.85 4.59
C ILE A 350 -19.64 -6.41 4.71
N MET A 351 -18.98 -6.24 3.58
CA MET A 351 -17.54 -5.96 3.53
C MET A 351 -17.18 -4.59 4.13
N ILE A 352 -17.98 -3.54 3.89
CA ILE A 352 -17.70 -2.20 4.43
C ILE A 352 -17.74 -2.13 5.96
N LEU A 353 -18.37 -3.09 6.66
CA LEU A 353 -18.27 -3.20 8.11
C LEU A 353 -16.82 -3.42 8.57
N SER A 354 -15.94 -3.93 7.70
CA SER A 354 -14.52 -4.09 7.96
C SER A 354 -13.76 -2.77 8.11
N ILE A 355 -14.35 -1.63 7.70
CA ILE A 355 -13.74 -0.30 7.86
C ILE A 355 -13.48 -0.01 9.35
N ILE A 356 -14.40 -0.42 10.23
CA ILE A 356 -14.28 -0.19 11.67
C ILE A 356 -13.04 -0.88 12.25
N PRO A 357 -12.88 -2.23 12.15
CA PRO A 357 -11.69 -2.90 12.68
C PRO A 357 -10.41 -2.53 11.94
N GLN A 358 -10.46 -2.24 10.64
CA GLN A 358 -9.27 -1.76 9.91
C GLN A 358 -8.80 -0.39 10.40
N SER A 359 -9.71 0.52 10.78
CA SER A 359 -9.34 1.80 11.36
C SER A 359 -8.54 1.63 12.66
N ILE A 360 -8.92 0.64 13.49
CA ILE A 360 -8.22 0.28 14.73
C ILE A 360 -6.80 -0.23 14.41
N TYR A 361 -6.64 -1.13 13.44
CA TYR A 361 -5.34 -1.59 13.00
C TYR A 361 -4.46 -0.43 12.51
N LEU A 362 -4.98 0.44 11.65
CA LEU A 362 -4.25 1.58 11.10
C LEU A 362 -3.81 2.58 12.18
N LEU A 363 -4.60 2.74 13.23
CA LEU A 363 -4.25 3.56 14.39
C LEU A 363 -3.06 2.98 15.16
N TYR A 364 -3.13 1.69 15.53
CA TYR A 364 -2.15 1.07 16.42
C TYR A 364 -0.88 0.58 15.73
N ARG A 365 -0.91 0.35 14.41
CA ARG A 365 0.24 -0.12 13.62
C ARG A 365 1.51 0.68 13.90
N ASN A 366 1.43 2.01 13.81
CA ASN A 366 2.61 2.89 13.98
C ASN A 366 3.09 3.01 15.43
N PRO A 367 2.22 3.15 16.45
CA PRO A 367 2.60 3.07 17.87
C PRO A 367 3.28 1.74 18.25
N ILE A 368 2.81 0.61 17.75
CA ILE A 368 3.43 -0.70 17.97
C ILE A 368 4.85 -0.74 17.40
N ASP A 369 5.03 -0.26 16.15
CA ASP A 369 6.36 -0.20 15.52
C ASP A 369 7.31 0.80 16.22
N ALA A 370 6.77 1.81 16.90
CA ALA A 370 7.56 2.79 17.65
C ALA A 370 8.07 2.24 18.99
N ILE A 371 7.24 1.47 19.71
CA ILE A 371 7.58 1.00 21.07
C ILE A 371 8.42 -0.28 21.07
N SER A 372 8.36 -1.08 20.01
CA SER A 372 9.00 -2.40 19.96
C SER A 372 9.96 -2.56 18.79
N VAL A 373 11.13 -3.16 19.08
CA VAL A 373 12.06 -3.64 18.05
C VAL A 373 11.55 -4.95 17.43
N VAL A 374 10.80 -5.74 18.21
CA VAL A 374 10.17 -6.98 17.73
C VAL A 374 9.05 -6.61 16.74
N PRO A 375 9.00 -7.19 15.54
CA PRO A 375 8.07 -6.83 14.50
C PRO A 375 6.67 -7.45 14.71
N TYR A 376 5.98 -7.06 15.79
CA TYR A 376 4.66 -7.61 16.12
C TYR A 376 3.63 -7.44 15.01
N ASN A 377 3.72 -6.37 14.21
CA ASN A 377 2.84 -6.19 13.06
C ASN A 377 2.98 -7.29 12.01
N ILE A 378 4.18 -7.88 11.84
CA ILE A 378 4.36 -9.05 10.95
C ILE A 378 3.58 -10.25 11.49
N VAL A 379 3.66 -10.49 12.80
CA VAL A 379 2.95 -11.61 13.44
C VAL A 379 1.44 -11.42 13.29
N ILE A 380 0.92 -10.22 13.57
CA ILE A 380 -0.53 -9.90 13.40
C ILE A 380 -0.97 -10.17 11.97
N LEU A 381 -0.25 -9.63 10.98
CA LEU A 381 -0.59 -9.80 9.57
C LEU A 381 -0.46 -11.26 9.11
N GLY A 382 0.56 -11.99 9.60
CA GLY A 382 0.74 -13.40 9.31
C GLY A 382 -0.40 -14.27 9.85
N VAL A 383 -0.83 -14.03 11.09
CA VAL A 383 -2.00 -14.71 11.68
C VAL A 383 -3.26 -14.38 10.89
N CYS A 384 -3.47 -13.13 10.49
CA CYS A 384 -4.61 -12.73 9.66
C CYS A 384 -4.57 -13.39 8.29
N LEU A 385 -3.39 -13.49 7.65
CA LEU A 385 -3.25 -14.16 6.36
C LEU A 385 -3.53 -15.67 6.46
N ALA A 386 -3.03 -16.34 7.49
CA ALA A 386 -3.36 -17.74 7.74
C ALA A 386 -4.88 -17.92 7.98
N SER A 387 -5.48 -17.04 8.78
CA SER A 387 -6.92 -17.08 9.09
C SER A 387 -7.78 -16.87 7.84
N ILE A 388 -7.40 -15.95 6.93
CA ILE A 388 -8.18 -15.72 5.70
C ILE A 388 -8.08 -16.91 4.75
N VAL A 389 -6.90 -17.54 4.64
CA VAL A 389 -6.70 -18.75 3.84
C VAL A 389 -7.62 -19.89 4.34
N ILE A 390 -7.61 -20.13 5.65
CA ILE A 390 -8.45 -21.18 6.26
C ILE A 390 -9.95 -20.86 6.09
N SER A 391 -10.35 -19.63 6.39
CA SER A 391 -11.76 -19.22 6.30
C SER A 391 -12.29 -19.30 4.88
N PHE A 392 -11.48 -18.94 3.88
CA PHE A 392 -11.86 -19.02 2.46
C PHE A 392 -11.94 -20.47 1.99
N ALA A 393 -11.04 -21.36 2.45
CA ALA A 393 -11.10 -22.77 2.14
C ALA A 393 -12.37 -23.46 2.67
N LEU A 394 -12.95 -22.93 3.75
CA LEU A 394 -14.21 -23.40 4.33
C LEU A 394 -15.47 -22.71 3.76
N SER A 395 -15.28 -21.72 2.89
CA SER A 395 -16.37 -20.93 2.30
C SER A 395 -16.64 -21.37 0.86
N SER A 396 -17.92 -21.38 0.46
CA SER A 396 -18.35 -21.78 -0.89
C SER A 396 -19.17 -20.72 -1.62
N THR A 397 -19.71 -19.73 -0.89
CA THR A 397 -20.56 -18.69 -1.46
C THR A 397 -19.93 -17.31 -1.32
N LEU A 398 -20.30 -16.39 -2.23
CA LEU A 398 -19.78 -15.02 -2.21
C LEU A 398 -20.07 -14.29 -0.88
N THR A 399 -21.22 -14.55 -0.30
CA THR A 399 -21.61 -14.00 1.02
C THR A 399 -20.74 -14.54 2.15
N GLN A 400 -20.41 -15.85 2.12
CA GLN A 400 -19.49 -16.45 3.10
C GLN A 400 -18.09 -15.87 3.00
N PHE A 401 -17.57 -15.64 1.76
CA PHE A 401 -16.29 -14.94 1.57
C PHE A 401 -16.31 -13.54 2.16
N ALA A 402 -17.42 -12.80 2.04
CA ALA A 402 -17.56 -11.47 2.63
C ALA A 402 -17.54 -11.51 4.16
N PHE A 403 -18.25 -12.46 4.78
CA PHE A 403 -18.20 -12.66 6.23
C PHE A 403 -16.83 -13.13 6.72
N ALA A 404 -16.15 -14.01 5.99
CA ALA A 404 -14.78 -14.43 6.29
C ALA A 404 -13.82 -13.24 6.28
N TYR A 405 -13.92 -12.37 5.27
CA TYR A 405 -13.13 -11.15 5.18
C TYR A 405 -13.39 -10.20 6.36
N LEU A 406 -14.67 -10.01 6.73
CA LEU A 406 -15.06 -9.22 7.90
C LEU A 406 -14.49 -9.81 9.19
N ALA A 407 -14.63 -11.12 9.41
CA ALA A 407 -14.13 -11.81 10.60
C ALA A 407 -12.60 -11.66 10.75
N VAL A 408 -11.86 -11.82 9.65
CA VAL A 408 -10.39 -11.63 9.67
C VAL A 408 -10.02 -10.17 9.92
N SER A 409 -10.77 -9.22 9.37
CA SER A 409 -10.57 -7.79 9.67
C SER A 409 -10.83 -7.48 11.15
N MET A 410 -11.85 -8.10 11.77
CA MET A 410 -12.11 -8.01 13.22
C MET A 410 -10.94 -8.57 14.01
N LEU A 411 -10.43 -9.75 13.65
CA LEU A 411 -9.26 -10.35 14.27
C LEU A 411 -8.05 -9.40 14.19
N GLN A 412 -7.80 -8.79 13.04
CA GLN A 412 -6.71 -7.83 12.81
C GLN A 412 -6.82 -6.63 13.76
N GLY A 413 -8.00 -6.03 13.88
CA GLY A 413 -8.25 -4.90 14.77
C GLY A 413 -8.05 -5.27 16.24
N ILE A 414 -8.61 -6.42 16.68
CA ILE A 414 -8.50 -6.92 18.05
C ILE A 414 -7.04 -7.21 18.41
N LEU A 415 -6.32 -7.96 17.58
CA LEU A 415 -4.91 -8.28 17.82
C LEU A 415 -4.05 -7.01 17.92
N SER A 416 -4.30 -6.02 17.08
CA SER A 416 -3.55 -4.76 17.11
C SER A 416 -3.82 -3.97 18.39
N TRP A 417 -5.08 -3.89 18.83
CA TRP A 417 -5.45 -3.24 20.08
C TRP A 417 -4.85 -3.96 21.30
N LEU A 418 -4.95 -5.29 21.37
CA LEU A 418 -4.37 -6.09 22.45
C LEU A 418 -2.86 -5.95 22.51
N THR A 419 -2.17 -6.04 21.38
CA THR A 419 -0.72 -5.89 21.28
C THR A 419 -0.29 -4.53 21.80
N TRP A 420 -0.94 -3.45 21.38
CA TRP A 420 -0.66 -2.11 21.89
C TRP A 420 -0.88 -2.02 23.40
N LYS A 421 -2.00 -2.53 23.91
CA LYS A 421 -2.33 -2.52 25.34
C LYS A 421 -1.26 -3.23 26.18
N ILE A 422 -0.83 -4.41 25.74
CA ILE A 422 0.20 -5.20 26.43
C ILE A 422 1.55 -4.49 26.39
N LEU A 423 2.00 -4.05 25.22
CA LEU A 423 3.31 -3.42 25.06
C LEU A 423 3.43 -2.12 25.85
N SER A 424 2.41 -1.28 25.77
CA SER A 424 2.41 0.02 26.47
C SER A 424 2.33 -0.15 27.99
N SER A 425 1.55 -1.12 28.50
CA SER A 425 1.49 -1.46 29.93
C SER A 425 2.82 -2.03 30.44
N ASN A 426 3.42 -2.99 29.70
CA ASN A 426 4.68 -3.60 30.09
C ASN A 426 5.84 -2.59 30.09
N TYR A 427 5.83 -1.62 29.17
CA TYR A 427 6.84 -0.56 29.14
C TYR A 427 6.75 0.33 30.39
N LEU A 428 5.55 0.68 30.84
CA LEU A 428 5.34 1.49 32.05
C LEU A 428 5.66 0.73 33.34
N LYS A 429 5.42 -0.59 33.39
CA LYS A 429 5.73 -1.41 34.58
C LYS A 429 7.23 -1.68 34.76
N ARG A 430 8.04 -1.61 33.72
CA ARG A 430 9.50 -1.82 33.77
C ARG A 430 10.28 -0.58 34.24
N ARG A 431 9.58 0.50 34.46
CA ARG A 431 10.07 1.75 35.07
C ARG A 431 9.55 1.91 36.49
#